data_a5e898cf45d50a7cdf0df67b75b5b425
#
_entry.id   a5e898cf45d50a7cdf0df67b75b5b425
#
_cell.length_a   1.000
_cell.length_b   1.000
_cell.length_c   1.000
_cell.angle_alpha   90.00
_cell.angle_beta   90.00
_cell.angle_gamma   90.00
#
_symmetry.space_group_name_H-M   'P 1'
#
loop_
_entity.id
_entity.type
_entity.pdbx_description
1 polymer ?
#
loop_
_entity_poly.entity_id
_entity_poly.type
_entity_poly.pdbx_seq_one_letter_code
_entity_poly.pdbx_strand_id
1 'polypeptide(L)'
;MRDLTRRSLLTAGSSEHHISSAVVLALPERREEVSSRLVTMEGVEVHASEGSRIVITIEGPSRGKLGEALTSISVMDGVLAANMVFEHAEGRETRA
;
A
#
# COMPACT_ATOMS: atom_id res chain seq x y z
N MET A 1 -8.92 -2.17 -22.65
CA MET A 1 -9.23 -2.38 -22.21
C MET A 1 -9.10 -2.61 -22.03
N ARG A 2 -8.83 -2.19 -21.64
CA ARG A 2 -8.90 -2.44 -21.03
C ARG A 2 -8.97 -2.50 -20.65
N ASP A 3 -9.01 -2.04 -20.41
CA ASP A 3 -9.39 -2.18 -19.68
C ASP A 3 -9.76 -2.23 -19.42
N LEU A 4 -9.84 -1.79 -19.30
CA LEU A 4 -10.46 -1.90 -18.74
C LEU A 4 -10.73 -2.11 -18.54
N THR A 5 -10.66 -1.80 -18.49
CA THR A 5 -11.06 -2.08 -18.02
C THR A 5 -11.11 -2.36 -17.79
N ARG A 6 -10.96 -2.06 -17.69
CA ARG A 6 -11.22 -2.37 -17.19
C ARG A 6 -11.60 -2.66 -16.90
N ARG A 7 -11.68 -2.47 -16.74
CA ARG A 7 -12.33 -2.82 -16.15
C ARG A 7 -13.06 -3.00 -16.07
N SER A 8 -13.31 -2.84 -16.06
CA SER A 8 -14.12 -3.12 -15.61
C SER A 8 -14.68 -3.44 -15.53
N LEU A 9 -14.89 -3.32 -15.54
CA LEU A 9 -15.57 -3.65 -15.20
C LEU A 9 -16.04 -4.06 -14.90
N LEU A 10 -16.02 -4.09 -14.57
CA LEU A 10 -16.63 -4.48 -13.99
C LEU A 10 -17.14 -4.86 -13.48
N THR A 11 -17.20 -5.04 -13.06
CA THR A 11 -17.72 -5.30 -12.43
C THR A 11 -18.08 -5.36 -11.67
N ALA A 12 -18.38 -5.65 -11.71
CA ALA A 12 -18.91 -5.64 -10.93
C ALA A 12 -18.79 -5.26 -9.81
N GLY A 13 -19.28 -4.93 -9.54
CA GLY A 13 -19.34 -4.37 -8.56
C GLY A 13 -18.62 -4.60 -7.54
N SER A 14 -18.31 -5.18 -7.41
CA SER A 14 -17.73 -5.34 -6.43
C SER A 14 -16.51 -5.00 -6.37
N SER A 15 -16.16 -4.31 -7.00
CA SER A 15 -14.91 -3.96 -6.97
C SER A 15 -14.62 -2.96 -6.07
N GLU A 16 -14.66 -3.14 -4.84
CA GLU A 16 -14.15 -2.21 -3.91
C GLU A 16 -12.68 -2.10 -4.07
N HIS A 17 -12.18 -0.93 -3.86
CA HIS A 17 -10.79 -0.63 -4.02
C HIS A 17 -10.35 0.12 -2.79
N HIS A 18 -9.46 -0.46 -2.03
CA HIS A 18 -9.02 0.11 -0.77
C HIS A 18 -7.61 0.65 -0.91
N ILE A 19 -7.36 1.79 -0.30
CA ILE A 19 -6.04 2.41 -0.32
C ILE A 19 -5.71 2.80 1.10
N SER A 20 -4.52 2.46 1.54
CA SER A 20 -4.01 2.85 2.85
C SER A 20 -2.72 3.58 2.68
N SER A 21 -2.54 4.63 3.45
CA SER A 21 -1.24 5.28 3.58
C SER A 21 -0.57 4.71 4.80
N ALA A 22 0.70 4.48 4.71
CA ALA A 22 1.45 3.91 5.81
C ALA A 22 2.83 4.53 5.88
N VAL A 23 3.39 4.54 7.07
CA VAL A 23 4.75 4.99 7.29
C VAL A 23 5.57 3.78 7.70
N VAL A 24 6.65 3.54 6.98
CA VAL A 24 7.56 2.45 7.27
C VAL A 24 8.80 3.07 7.86
N LEU A 25 9.19 2.59 9.03
CA LEU A 25 10.44 3.02 9.65
C LEU A 25 11.48 1.95 9.40
N ALA A 26 12.62 2.36 8.88
CA ALA A 26 13.69 1.44 8.54
C ALA A 26 14.99 1.98 9.10
N LEU A 27 15.94 1.08 9.29
CA LEU A 27 17.28 1.52 9.66
C LEU A 27 17.76 2.46 8.56
N PRO A 28 18.28 3.63 8.92
CA PRO A 28 18.68 4.61 7.88
C PRO A 28 19.62 4.05 6.84
N GLU A 29 20.56 3.22 7.27
CA GLU A 29 21.54 2.65 6.35
C GLU A 29 20.93 1.57 5.47
N ARG A 30 19.71 1.11 5.78
CA ARG A 30 19.04 0.10 5.01
C ARG A 30 17.83 0.67 4.26
N ARG A 31 17.60 1.96 4.38
CA ARG A 31 16.38 2.57 3.83
C ARG A 31 16.24 2.35 2.33
N GLU A 32 17.33 2.53 1.59
CA GLU A 32 17.23 2.37 0.14
C GLU A 32 16.95 0.93 -0.25
N GLU A 33 17.55 0.01 0.46
CA GLU A 33 17.29 -1.39 0.21
C GLU A 33 15.84 -1.73 0.49
N VAL A 34 15.31 -1.22 1.60
CA VAL A 34 13.92 -1.46 1.96
C VAL A 34 13.00 -0.83 0.92
N SER A 35 13.29 0.40 0.49
CA SER A 35 12.49 1.06 -0.53
C SER A 35 12.47 0.25 -1.82
N SER A 36 13.61 -0.29 -2.21
CA SER A 36 13.68 -1.09 -3.43
C SER A 36 12.79 -2.31 -3.34
N ARG A 37 12.74 -2.93 -2.16
CA ARG A 37 11.86 -4.08 -1.99
C ARG A 37 10.41 -3.68 -2.00
N LEU A 38 10.08 -2.55 -1.37
CA LEU A 38 8.71 -2.09 -1.30
C LEU A 38 8.13 -1.85 -2.69
N VAL A 39 8.91 -1.25 -3.59
CA VAL A 39 8.38 -0.95 -4.90
C VAL A 39 8.12 -2.21 -5.73
N THR A 40 8.66 -3.35 -5.33
CA THR A 40 8.38 -4.59 -6.04
C THR A 40 7.11 -5.27 -5.57
N MET A 41 6.52 -4.81 -4.47
CA MET A 41 5.32 -5.43 -3.95
C MET A 41 4.11 -4.93 -4.71
N GLU A 42 3.22 -5.86 -5.02
CA GLU A 42 2.02 -5.51 -5.74
C GLU A 42 1.18 -4.56 -4.93
N GLY A 43 0.73 -3.48 -5.54
CA GLY A 43 -0.14 -2.53 -4.87
C GLY A 43 0.58 -1.52 -3.98
N VAL A 44 1.89 -1.62 -3.85
CA VAL A 44 2.65 -0.71 -2.99
C VAL A 44 3.34 0.34 -3.82
N GLU A 45 3.20 1.60 -3.40
CA GLU A 45 3.85 2.70 -4.08
C GLU A 45 4.58 3.54 -3.05
N VAL A 46 5.84 3.86 -3.32
CA VAL A 46 6.65 4.67 -2.43
C VAL A 46 6.54 6.12 -2.88
N HIS A 47 6.17 7.00 -1.95
CA HIS A 47 5.96 8.40 -2.27
C HIS A 47 7.05 9.30 -1.73
N ALA A 48 7.68 8.93 -0.62
CA ALA A 48 8.72 9.73 -0.02
C ALA A 48 9.62 8.83 0.79
N SER A 49 10.88 9.21 0.88
CA SER A 49 11.85 8.41 1.61
C SER A 49 12.89 9.35 2.14
N GLU A 50 13.00 9.46 3.45
CA GLU A 50 13.88 10.42 4.06
C GLU A 50 14.27 9.97 5.45
N GLY A 51 15.54 10.01 5.78
CA GLY A 51 16.00 9.59 7.08
C GLY A 51 15.71 8.12 7.30
N SER A 52 14.92 7.81 8.33
CA SER A 52 14.53 6.44 8.60
C SER A 52 13.08 6.20 8.19
N ARG A 53 12.46 7.14 7.50
CA ARG A 53 11.03 7.09 7.21
C ARG A 53 10.76 6.90 5.72
N ILE A 54 9.85 6.02 5.41
CA ILE A 54 9.40 5.80 4.03
C ILE A 54 7.88 5.90 4.05
N VAL A 55 7.34 6.77 3.22
CA VAL A 55 5.89 6.96 3.14
C VAL A 55 5.39 6.21 1.92
N ILE A 56 4.42 5.35 2.11
CA ILE A 56 3.91 4.51 1.04
C ILE A 56 2.39 4.54 1.02
N THR A 57 1.83 4.10 -0.10
CA THR A 57 0.42 3.72 -0.15
C THR A 57 0.36 2.26 -0.55
N ILE A 58 -0.68 1.61 -0.06
CA ILE A 58 -0.94 0.21 -0.36
C ILE A 58 -2.35 0.13 -0.91
N GLU A 59 -2.51 -0.48 -2.06
CA GLU A 59 -3.82 -0.65 -2.68
C GLU A 59 -4.16 -2.12 -2.76
N GLY A 60 -5.44 -2.43 -2.63
CA GLY A 60 -5.86 -3.81 -2.76
C GLY A 60 -7.37 -3.92 -2.78
N PRO A 61 -7.87 -5.13 -3.03
CA PRO A 61 -9.31 -5.35 -3.18
C PRO A 61 -10.04 -5.43 -1.86
N SER A 62 -9.34 -5.51 -0.75
CA SER A 62 -10.01 -5.62 0.55
C SER A 62 -9.08 -5.10 1.63
N ARG A 63 -9.68 -4.78 2.77
CA ARG A 63 -8.89 -4.36 3.93
C ARG A 63 -7.98 -5.48 4.40
N GLY A 64 -8.45 -6.71 4.28
CA GLY A 64 -7.63 -7.85 4.67
C GLY A 64 -6.35 -7.92 3.87
N LYS A 65 -6.43 -7.61 2.57
CA LYS A 65 -5.23 -7.62 1.74
C LYS A 65 -4.28 -6.50 2.12
N LEU A 66 -4.83 -5.34 2.49
CA LEU A 66 -3.98 -4.24 2.94
C LEU A 66 -3.27 -4.63 4.24
N GLY A 67 -3.99 -5.29 5.14
CA GLY A 67 -3.40 -5.73 6.39
C GLY A 67 -2.31 -6.76 6.18
N GLU A 68 -2.53 -7.69 5.24
CA GLU A 68 -1.52 -8.69 4.92
C GLU A 68 -0.25 -8.02 4.39
N ALA A 69 -0.42 -7.03 3.52
CA ALA A 69 0.72 -6.33 2.96
C ALA A 69 1.48 -5.62 4.07
N LEU A 70 0.76 -4.94 4.95
CA LEU A 70 1.40 -4.23 6.05
C LEU A 70 2.16 -5.18 6.97
N THR A 71 1.57 -6.33 7.25
CA THR A 71 2.22 -7.34 8.08
C THR A 71 3.49 -7.83 7.41
N SER A 72 3.43 -8.10 6.12
CA SER A 72 4.61 -8.56 5.37
C SER A 72 5.71 -7.52 5.44
N ILE A 73 5.34 -6.25 5.33
CA ILE A 73 6.32 -5.18 5.37
C ILE A 73 6.94 -5.09 6.76
N SER A 74 6.11 -5.25 7.79
CA SER A 74 6.61 -5.07 9.16
C SER A 74 7.63 -6.11 9.57
N VAL A 75 7.66 -7.26 8.90
CA VAL A 75 8.63 -8.30 9.21
C VAL A 75 9.77 -8.34 8.21
N MET A 76 9.80 -7.38 7.31
CA MET A 76 10.85 -7.32 6.30
C MET A 76 12.17 -6.94 6.94
N ASP A 77 13.25 -7.54 6.44
CA ASP A 77 14.58 -7.27 7.00
C ASP A 77 14.91 -5.79 6.80
N GLY A 78 15.38 -5.15 7.85
CA GLY A 78 15.72 -3.73 7.81
C GLY A 78 14.58 -2.83 8.23
N VAL A 79 13.38 -3.35 8.39
CA VAL A 79 12.21 -2.56 8.80
C VAL A 79 12.09 -2.65 10.32
N LEU A 80 11.94 -1.49 10.95
CA LEU A 80 11.76 -1.41 12.40
C LEU A 80 10.29 -1.42 12.77
N ALA A 81 9.46 -0.81 11.94
CA ALA A 81 8.02 -0.73 12.21
C ALA A 81 7.30 -0.31 10.94
N ALA A 82 6.05 -0.67 10.84
CA ALA A 82 5.21 -0.23 9.74
C ALA A 82 3.84 0.08 10.34
N ASN A 83 3.38 1.31 10.13
CA ASN A 83 2.12 1.76 10.72
C ASN A 83 1.23 2.37 9.68
N MET A 84 -0.02 1.96 9.68
CA MET A 84 -1.02 2.52 8.80
C MET A 84 -1.47 3.85 9.39
N VAL A 85 -1.45 4.90 8.59
CA VAL A 85 -1.84 6.23 9.08
C VAL A 85 -3.11 6.74 8.44
N PHE A 86 -3.58 6.11 7.37
CA PHE A 86 -4.81 6.54 6.73
C PHE A 86 -5.32 5.42 5.85
N GLU A 87 -6.62 5.22 5.85
CA GLU A 87 -7.23 4.19 5.03
C GLU A 87 -8.44 4.79 4.33
N HIS A 88 -8.60 4.47 3.06
CA HIS A 88 -9.68 5.01 2.25
C HIS A 88 -10.21 3.90 1.35
N ALA A 89 -11.51 3.80 1.23
CA ALA A 89 -12.13 2.85 0.34
C ALA A 89 -12.79 3.63 -0.79
N GLU A 90 -12.43 3.28 -2.00
CA GLU A 90 -13.04 3.89 -3.16
C GLU A 90 -14.08 2.96 -3.70
N GLY A 91 -14.94 3.49 -4.47
CA GLY A 91 -15.99 2.69 -4.99
C GLY A 91 -17.20 2.72 -4.13
N ARG A 92 -17.10 3.18 -2.92
CA ARG A 92 -18.11 3.36 -2.06
C ARG A 92 -18.23 4.70 -1.86
N GLU A 93 -18.54 5.45 -2.26
CA GLU A 93 -18.47 6.75 -2.09
C GLU A 93 -19.07 7.29 -1.19
N THR A 94 -19.03 7.71 -0.71
CA THR A 94 -19.61 8.21 0.24
C THR A 94 -19.72 9.42 0.42
N ARG A 95 -19.90 9.80 0.42
CA ARG A 95 -19.93 10.79 0.72
C ARG A 95 -20.19 11.29 1.26
N ALA A 96 -20.28 11.32 1.37
CA ALA A 96 -20.43 12.07 1.85
C ALA A 96 -20.80 12.47 2.32
#